data_a7072414f5f47280a1f859dfb736b77b
#
_entry.id   a7072414f5f47280a1f859dfb736b77b
#
_cell.length_a   1.000
_cell.length_b   1.000
_cell.length_c   1.000
_cell.angle_alpha   90.00
_cell.angle_beta   90.00
_cell.angle_gamma   90.00
#
_symmetry.space_group_name_H-M   'P 1'
#
loop_
_entity.id
_entity.type
_entity.pdbx_description
1 polymer ?
#
loop_
_entity_poly.entity_id
_entity_poly.type
_entity_poly.pdbx_seq_one_letter_code
_entity_poly.pdbx_strand_id
1 'polypeptide(L)'
;MDTAVFVGINDLRVSDFVGALNDAANRYVDKFPLAAKTTVWKIEEFFNLQYYKPGGGYHLWHCERQSSSRASTYRHLVWRTYLNDVPDGGTEWFHQDLYVPAKKCRTVIWPSDWTHHHRGRKSDTSEKIIATGWFHFT
;
A
#
# COMPACT_ATOMS: atom_id res chain seq x y z
N MET A 1 4.92 1.49 14.18
CA MET A 1 5.99 1.62 13.17
C MET A 1 7.24 2.12 13.87
N ASP A 2 8.34 1.43 13.68
CA ASP A 2 9.59 1.77 14.36
C ASP A 2 10.41 2.81 13.60
N THR A 3 10.42 2.70 12.26
CA THR A 3 11.15 3.63 11.41
C THR A 3 10.44 3.79 10.08
N ALA A 4 10.36 5.01 9.59
CA ALA A 4 9.84 5.31 8.27
C ALA A 4 10.77 6.28 7.54
N VAL A 5 10.93 6.05 6.24
CA VAL A 5 11.71 6.92 5.36
C VAL A 5 10.84 7.25 4.15
N PHE A 6 10.76 8.54 3.80
CA PHE A 6 10.11 8.98 2.57
C PHE A 6 11.09 8.87 1.40
N VAL A 7 10.61 8.29 0.30
CA VAL A 7 11.41 8.11 -0.92
C VAL A 7 10.67 8.77 -2.08
N GLY A 8 11.37 9.62 -2.84
CA GLY A 8 10.82 10.22 -4.05
C GLY A 8 10.82 9.24 -5.21
N ILE A 9 9.76 9.22 -6.00
CA ILE A 9 9.64 8.33 -7.16
C ILE A 9 10.66 8.64 -8.27
N ASN A 10 11.26 9.83 -8.24
CA ASN A 10 12.29 10.25 -9.20
C ASN A 10 13.71 9.89 -8.75
N ASP A 11 13.87 9.29 -7.59
CA ASP A 11 15.16 8.77 -7.13
C ASP A 11 15.59 7.61 -8.04
N LEU A 12 16.76 7.75 -8.68
CA LEU A 12 17.23 6.76 -9.64
C LEU A 12 17.44 5.37 -9.03
N ARG A 13 17.66 5.29 -7.72
CA ARG A 13 17.84 4.01 -7.02
C ARG A 13 16.56 3.17 -6.99
N VAL A 14 15.40 3.76 -7.20
CA VAL A 14 14.10 3.07 -7.19
C VAL A 14 13.41 3.06 -8.54
N SER A 15 14.09 3.44 -9.62
CA SER A 15 13.47 3.55 -10.94
C SER A 15 12.87 2.23 -11.44
N ASP A 16 13.56 1.11 -11.24
CA ASP A 16 13.04 -0.21 -11.62
C ASP A 16 11.82 -0.60 -10.80
N PHE A 17 11.85 -0.30 -9.50
CA PHE A 17 10.71 -0.54 -8.62
C PHE A 17 9.48 0.27 -9.03
N VAL A 18 9.67 1.56 -9.32
CA VAL A 18 8.57 2.43 -9.78
C VAL A 18 8.01 1.95 -11.12
N GLY A 19 8.87 1.50 -12.04
CA GLY A 19 8.42 0.90 -13.30
C GLY A 19 7.58 -0.35 -13.08
N ALA A 20 8.00 -1.25 -12.21
CA ALA A 20 7.25 -2.45 -11.86
C ALA A 20 5.91 -2.10 -11.17
N LEU A 21 5.88 -1.06 -10.35
CA LEU A 21 4.67 -0.59 -9.71
C LEU A 21 3.66 -0.04 -10.71
N ASN A 22 4.12 0.72 -11.70
CA ASN A 22 3.26 1.21 -12.78
C ASN A 22 2.72 0.05 -13.62
N ASP A 23 3.50 -0.98 -13.89
CA ASP A 23 3.03 -2.20 -14.58
C ASP A 23 1.96 -2.92 -13.75
N ALA A 24 2.12 -2.98 -12.44
CA ALA A 24 1.12 -3.55 -11.55
C ALA A 24 -0.18 -2.75 -11.58
N ALA A 25 -0.09 -1.42 -11.59
CA ALA A 25 -1.25 -0.54 -11.72
C ALA A 25 -1.98 -0.75 -13.05
N ASN A 26 -1.26 -0.93 -14.15
CA ASN A 26 -1.87 -1.23 -15.45
C ASN A 26 -2.61 -2.57 -15.43
N ARG A 27 -2.06 -3.58 -14.81
CA ARG A 27 -2.74 -4.89 -14.64
C ARG A 27 -3.97 -4.77 -13.73
N TYR A 28 -3.93 -3.93 -12.72
CA TYR A 28 -5.08 -3.64 -11.88
C TYR A 28 -6.22 -3.02 -12.70
N VAL A 29 -5.91 -2.03 -13.53
CA VAL A 29 -6.89 -1.37 -14.41
C VAL A 29 -7.44 -2.34 -15.47
N ASP A 30 -6.62 -3.24 -15.99
CA ASP A 30 -7.10 -4.26 -16.93
C ASP A 30 -8.17 -5.14 -16.30
N LYS A 31 -8.01 -5.48 -15.02
CA LYS A 31 -8.97 -6.27 -14.28
C LYS A 31 -10.18 -5.46 -13.80
N PHE A 32 -9.95 -4.21 -13.42
CA PHE A 32 -10.95 -3.30 -12.87
C PHE A 32 -10.98 -2.00 -13.67
N PRO A 33 -11.49 -2.04 -14.93
CA PRO A 33 -11.36 -0.89 -15.84
C PRO A 33 -12.05 0.38 -15.36
N LEU A 34 -13.07 0.26 -14.50
CA LEU A 34 -13.74 1.43 -13.97
C LEU A 34 -12.85 2.28 -13.03
N ALA A 35 -11.77 1.70 -12.51
CA ALA A 35 -10.79 2.47 -11.73
C ALA A 35 -10.14 3.60 -12.55
N ALA A 36 -10.06 3.45 -13.87
CA ALA A 36 -9.51 4.44 -14.79
C ALA A 36 -10.59 5.35 -15.42
N LYS A 37 -11.87 5.14 -15.10
CA LYS A 37 -12.98 5.92 -15.63
C LYS A 37 -13.39 7.09 -14.74
N THR A 38 -12.64 7.33 -13.69
CA THR A 38 -12.79 8.48 -12.80
C THR A 38 -12.01 9.67 -13.37
N THR A 39 -11.73 10.68 -12.57
CA THR A 39 -10.80 11.73 -12.97
C THR A 39 -9.36 11.21 -13.08
N VAL A 40 -8.48 11.99 -13.67
CA VAL A 40 -7.07 11.62 -13.87
C VAL A 40 -6.38 11.36 -12.52
N TRP A 41 -5.60 10.30 -12.47
CA TRP A 41 -4.81 9.95 -11.28
C TRP A 41 -3.43 9.42 -11.68
N LYS A 42 -2.51 9.51 -10.76
CA LYS A 42 -1.13 9.02 -10.95
C LYS A 42 -0.53 8.61 -9.61
N ILE A 43 0.63 7.97 -9.68
CA ILE A 43 1.41 7.64 -8.48
C ILE A 43 1.77 8.93 -7.72
N GLU A 44 1.64 8.90 -6.40
CA GLU A 44 2.06 10.01 -5.55
C GLU A 44 3.58 10.17 -5.60
N GLU A 45 4.03 11.41 -5.53
CA GLU A 45 5.44 11.79 -5.72
C GLU A 45 6.40 11.15 -4.72
N PHE A 46 5.92 10.84 -3.52
CA PHE A 46 6.71 10.19 -2.47
C PHE A 46 5.98 8.96 -1.96
N PHE A 47 6.74 7.96 -1.53
CA PHE A 47 6.20 6.80 -0.83
C PHE A 47 7.00 6.52 0.44
N ASN A 48 6.47 5.64 1.29
CA ASN A 48 7.08 5.28 2.56
C ASN A 48 7.78 3.92 2.48
N LEU A 49 9.01 3.86 2.93
CA LEU A 49 9.63 2.62 3.41
C LEU A 49 9.41 2.55 4.91
N GLN A 50 8.82 1.46 5.37
CA GLN A 50 8.47 1.26 6.78
C GLN A 50 9.12 0.00 7.32
N TYR A 51 9.73 0.13 8.48
CA TYR A 51 10.35 -0.96 9.21
C TYR A 51 9.60 -1.17 10.52
N TYR A 52 9.27 -2.43 10.82
CA TYR A 52 8.65 -2.85 12.07
C TYR A 52 9.50 -3.94 12.70
N LYS A 53 9.83 -3.78 13.97
CA LYS A 53 10.42 -4.85 14.79
C LYS A 53 9.42 -5.97 15.02
N PRO A 54 9.86 -7.17 15.43
CA PRO A 54 8.92 -8.19 15.91
C PRO A 54 7.95 -7.63 16.95
N GLY A 55 6.66 -7.92 16.78
CA GLY A 55 5.59 -7.37 17.59
C GLY A 55 5.08 -6.00 17.18
N GLY A 56 5.77 -5.32 16.26
CA GLY A 56 5.35 -4.04 15.72
C GLY A 56 4.39 -4.16 14.54
N GLY A 57 3.63 -3.12 14.26
CA GLY A 57 2.74 -3.07 13.12
C GLY A 57 1.56 -2.14 13.36
N TYR A 58 0.87 -1.78 12.29
CA TYR A 58 -0.35 -0.99 12.37
C TYR A 58 -1.55 -1.94 12.33
N HIS A 59 -2.12 -2.22 13.49
CA HIS A 59 -3.15 -3.25 13.69
C HIS A 59 -4.57 -2.71 13.83
N LEU A 60 -4.77 -1.40 13.71
CA LEU A 60 -6.09 -0.79 13.78
C LEU A 60 -6.78 -0.87 12.42
N TRP A 61 -8.08 -1.22 12.43
CA TRP A 61 -8.91 -1.17 11.24
C TRP A 61 -9.04 0.27 10.76
N HIS A 62 -8.70 0.53 9.50
CA HIS A 62 -8.75 1.86 8.91
C HIS A 62 -8.90 1.77 7.39
N CYS A 63 -9.28 2.88 6.78
CA CYS A 63 -9.13 3.10 5.35
C CYS A 63 -8.27 4.35 5.13
N GLU A 64 -7.79 4.55 3.90
CA GLU A 64 -6.84 5.63 3.64
C GLU A 64 -7.52 6.99 3.47
N ARG A 65 -8.76 6.99 3.03
CA ARG A 65 -9.54 8.22 2.83
C ARG A 65 -10.59 8.36 3.93
N GLN A 66 -10.13 8.61 5.14
CA GLN A 66 -10.99 8.71 6.33
C GLN A 66 -10.91 10.05 7.05
N SER A 67 -10.31 11.07 6.43
CA SER A 67 -10.27 12.41 6.99
C SER A 67 -10.57 13.44 5.90
N SER A 68 -10.87 14.68 6.31
CA SER A 68 -11.14 15.78 5.39
C SER A 68 -9.86 16.50 4.91
N SER A 69 -8.67 16.02 5.27
CA SER A 69 -7.44 16.60 4.77
C SER A 69 -7.35 16.46 3.25
N ARG A 70 -6.72 17.42 2.58
CA ARG A 70 -6.56 17.40 1.12
C ARG A 70 -5.83 16.14 0.66
N ALA A 71 -4.74 15.77 1.36
CA ALA A 71 -3.98 14.58 1.02
C ALA A 71 -4.84 13.32 1.08
N SER A 72 -5.60 13.15 2.16
CA SER A 72 -6.50 12.01 2.34
C SER A 72 -7.61 11.98 1.27
N THR A 73 -8.21 13.12 0.99
CA THR A 73 -9.31 13.24 0.03
C THR A 73 -8.92 12.85 -1.39
N TYR A 74 -7.67 13.09 -1.79
CA TYR A 74 -7.20 12.83 -3.15
C TYR A 74 -6.69 11.41 -3.37
N ARG A 75 -6.58 10.59 -2.34
CA ARG A 75 -6.17 9.20 -2.46
C ARG A 75 -7.23 8.39 -3.20
N HIS A 76 -6.83 7.75 -4.27
CA HIS A 76 -7.71 6.90 -5.10
C HIS A 76 -7.48 5.43 -4.84
N LEU A 77 -6.23 4.98 -4.98
CA LEU A 77 -5.81 3.61 -4.74
C LEU A 77 -4.63 3.60 -3.77
N VAL A 78 -4.56 2.52 -3.02
CA VAL A 78 -3.43 2.23 -2.14
C VAL A 78 -2.60 1.13 -2.78
N TRP A 79 -1.30 1.20 -2.65
CA TRP A 79 -0.43 0.09 -2.98
C TRP A 79 0.50 -0.23 -1.80
N ARG A 80 0.84 -1.51 -1.69
CA ARG A 80 1.78 -2.01 -0.70
C ARG A 80 2.61 -3.13 -1.28
N THR A 81 3.92 -3.06 -1.10
CA THR A 81 4.84 -4.13 -1.49
C THR A 81 5.55 -4.63 -0.24
N TYR A 82 5.50 -5.93 -0.01
CA TYR A 82 6.27 -6.56 1.05
C TYR A 82 7.71 -6.77 0.55
N LEU A 83 8.67 -6.36 1.35
CA LEU A 83 10.09 -6.45 0.98
C LEU A 83 10.80 -7.65 1.63
N ASN A 84 10.09 -8.37 2.51
CA ASN A 84 10.54 -9.64 3.06
C ASN A 84 9.36 -10.56 3.34
N ASP A 85 9.66 -11.85 3.54
CA ASP A 85 8.67 -12.82 3.98
C ASP A 85 8.43 -12.66 5.48
N VAL A 86 7.18 -12.48 5.88
CA VAL A 86 6.83 -12.32 7.29
C VAL A 86 5.69 -13.29 7.62
N PRO A 87 5.98 -14.41 8.28
CA PRO A 87 4.92 -15.31 8.75
C PRO A 87 3.96 -14.53 9.62
N ASP A 88 2.66 -14.67 9.36
CA ASP A 88 1.57 -14.00 10.10
C ASP A 88 1.59 -12.46 10.04
N GLY A 89 2.43 -11.86 9.19
CA GLY A 89 2.59 -10.41 9.11
C GLY A 89 1.92 -9.74 7.92
N GLY A 90 0.94 -10.38 7.30
CA GLY A 90 0.26 -9.86 6.12
C GLY A 90 -0.78 -8.80 6.42
N THR A 91 -1.70 -8.61 5.48
CA THR A 91 -2.76 -7.60 5.55
C THR A 91 -4.13 -8.27 5.50
N GLU A 92 -5.07 -7.77 6.31
CA GLU A 92 -6.46 -8.22 6.33
C GLU A 92 -7.38 -7.11 5.85
N TRP A 93 -8.43 -7.47 5.10
CA TRP A 93 -9.53 -6.59 4.70
C TRP A 93 -10.83 -7.04 5.35
N PHE A 94 -11.50 -6.12 6.05
CA PHE A 94 -12.67 -6.43 6.88
C PHE A 94 -13.86 -6.91 6.06
N HIS A 95 -14.30 -6.10 5.10
CA HIS A 95 -15.53 -6.40 4.36
C HIS A 95 -15.37 -7.53 3.36
N GLN A 96 -14.16 -7.76 2.85
CA GLN A 96 -13.87 -8.85 1.93
C GLN A 96 -13.56 -10.16 2.64
N ASP A 97 -13.42 -10.12 3.97
CA ASP A 97 -12.99 -11.28 4.77
C ASP A 97 -11.76 -11.95 4.15
N LEU A 98 -10.77 -11.13 3.83
CA LEU A 98 -9.59 -11.55 3.07
C LEU A 98 -8.32 -11.28 3.87
N TYR A 99 -7.44 -12.27 3.88
CA TYR A 99 -6.07 -12.15 4.36
C TYR A 99 -5.08 -12.44 3.24
N VAL A 100 -4.11 -11.55 3.04
CA VAL A 100 -3.02 -11.74 2.08
C VAL A 100 -1.71 -11.84 2.85
N PRO A 101 -0.99 -12.97 2.75
CA PRO A 101 0.29 -13.14 3.43
C PRO A 101 1.36 -12.17 2.95
N ALA A 102 2.25 -11.78 3.86
CA ALA A 102 3.41 -10.97 3.54
C ALA A 102 4.48 -11.84 2.90
N LYS A 103 4.59 -11.76 1.57
CA LYS A 103 5.57 -12.48 0.78
C LYS A 103 6.45 -11.49 0.04
N LYS A 104 7.74 -11.68 0.10
CA LYS A 104 8.72 -10.81 -0.57
C LYS A 104 8.34 -10.59 -2.04
N CYS A 105 8.39 -9.35 -2.48
CA CYS A 105 8.05 -8.89 -3.83
C CYS A 105 6.55 -8.95 -4.18
N ARG A 106 5.67 -9.27 -3.24
CA ARG A 106 4.23 -9.20 -3.47
C ARG A 106 3.75 -7.76 -3.35
N THR A 107 3.08 -7.28 -4.38
CA THR A 107 2.39 -5.98 -4.37
C THR A 107 0.89 -6.19 -4.37
N VAL A 108 0.20 -5.45 -3.51
CA VAL A 108 -1.25 -5.44 -3.40
C VAL A 108 -1.74 -4.02 -3.70
N ILE A 109 -2.81 -3.90 -4.48
CA ILE A 109 -3.45 -2.63 -4.82
C ILE A 109 -4.93 -2.72 -4.45
N TRP A 110 -5.47 -1.70 -3.78
CA TRP A 110 -6.88 -1.64 -3.39
C TRP A 110 -7.39 -0.21 -3.31
N PRO A 111 -8.72 -0.01 -3.37
CA PRO A 111 -9.32 1.32 -3.23
C PRO A 111 -9.07 1.95 -1.86
N SER A 112 -8.98 3.27 -1.83
CA SER A 112 -8.73 4.04 -0.59
C SER A 112 -9.97 4.20 0.29
N ASP A 113 -11.13 3.71 -0.14
CA ASP A 113 -12.42 3.96 0.47
C ASP A 113 -12.74 3.08 1.68
N TRP A 114 -13.79 3.47 2.42
CA TRP A 114 -14.33 2.74 3.57
C TRP A 114 -14.70 1.29 3.26
N THR A 115 -15.01 0.98 2.00
CA THR A 115 -15.30 -0.37 1.53
C THR A 115 -14.12 -1.32 1.71
N HIS A 116 -12.91 -0.78 1.86
CA HIS A 116 -11.66 -1.53 2.00
C HIS A 116 -10.92 -1.18 3.29
N HIS A 117 -11.66 -1.16 4.41
CA HIS A 117 -11.03 -1.12 5.73
C HIS A 117 -10.10 -2.32 5.86
N HIS A 118 -8.90 -2.05 6.32
CA HIS A 118 -7.84 -3.05 6.41
C HIS A 118 -6.97 -2.79 7.63
N ARG A 119 -6.17 -3.80 7.97
CA ARG A 119 -5.14 -3.68 9.01
C ARG A 119 -3.97 -4.61 8.70
N GLY A 120 -2.78 -4.27 9.21
CA GLY A 120 -1.65 -5.17 9.23
C GLY A 120 -1.74 -6.14 10.40
N ARG A 121 -1.37 -7.39 10.17
CA ARG A 121 -1.11 -8.32 11.28
C ARG A 121 0.28 -8.09 11.81
N LYS A 122 0.43 -8.18 13.13
CA LYS A 122 1.74 -8.14 13.79
C LYS A 122 2.33 -9.55 13.78
N SER A 123 3.62 -9.65 13.42
CA SER A 123 4.38 -10.86 13.66
C SER A 123 5.15 -10.70 14.97
N ASP A 124 5.00 -11.63 15.88
CA ASP A 124 5.74 -11.61 17.15
C ASP A 124 7.18 -12.11 17.00
N THR A 125 7.49 -12.76 15.89
CA THR A 125 8.77 -13.45 15.70
C THR A 125 9.68 -12.83 14.62
N SER A 126 9.12 -12.02 13.73
CA SER A 126 9.86 -11.52 12.55
C SER A 126 9.73 -10.02 12.41
N GLU A 127 10.82 -9.40 11.95
CA GLU A 127 10.76 -8.02 11.45
C GLU A 127 9.95 -7.95 10.17
N LYS A 128 9.38 -6.79 9.88
CA LYS A 128 8.60 -6.55 8.66
C LYS A 128 9.06 -5.27 7.99
N ILE A 129 9.35 -5.38 6.70
CA ILE A 129 9.75 -4.26 5.87
C ILE A 129 8.77 -4.15 4.72
N ILE A 130 8.14 -2.98 4.58
CA ILE A 130 7.17 -2.71 3.51
C ILE A 130 7.47 -1.38 2.84
N ALA A 131 7.13 -1.31 1.54
CA ALA A 131 6.97 -0.06 0.83
C ALA A 131 5.49 0.17 0.62
N THR A 132 5.00 1.37 0.88
CA THR A 132 3.59 1.69 0.73
C THR A 132 3.39 3.13 0.28
N GLY A 133 2.35 3.34 -0.52
CA GLY A 133 2.01 4.66 -1.03
C GLY A 133 0.65 4.64 -1.68
N TRP A 134 0.38 5.68 -2.44
CA TRP A 134 -0.93 5.90 -3.04
C TRP A 134 -0.81 6.31 -4.50
N PHE A 135 -1.87 6.00 -5.24
CA PHE A 135 -2.20 6.68 -6.49
C PHE A 135 -3.29 7.70 -6.14
N HIS A 136 -3.10 8.94 -6.51
CA HIS A 136 -4.03 9.99 -6.15
C HIS A 136 -4.47 10.83 -7.36
N PHE A 137 -5.64 11.46 -7.21
CA PHE A 137 -6.19 12.35 -8.21
C PHE A 137 -5.28 13.56 -8.40
N THR A 138 -5.17 14.01 -9.63
CA THR A 138 -4.34 15.15 -10.00
C THR A 138 -5.19 16.37 -10.40
#